data_d22418b6b5aa7b42900b65fa9adf53a7
#
_entry.id   d22418b6b5aa7b42900b65fa9adf53a7
#
_cell.length_a   1.000
_cell.length_b   1.000
_cell.length_c   1.000
_cell.angle_alpha   90.00
_cell.angle_beta   90.00
_cell.angle_gamma   90.00
#
_symmetry.space_group_name_H-M   'P 1'
#
loop_
_entity.id
_entity.type
_entity.pdbx_description
1 polymer ?
#
loop_
_entity_poly.entity_id
_entity_poly.type
_entity_poly.pdbx_seq_one_letter_code
_entity_poly.pdbx_strand_id
1 'polypeptide(L)'
;MIYTSIDSSFDLNALPSLPQANVILMVRPTYFDVEYVINPHMEGQLGNVDKGLAMSQWQAMHDALVKAGLDVQVLEGVEGLPDMVFCANQSLPYLTHEDDPHAIMSHMHSHHRADEVNHIAQWHESRGVATIELPQE
;
A
#
# COMPACT_ATOMS: atom_id res chain seq x y z
N MET A 1 -14.64 -8.11 -18.35
CA MET A 1 -15.48 -7.50 -19.43
C MET A 1 -15.14 -6.01 -19.46
N ILE A 2 -14.74 -5.46 -20.60
CA ILE A 2 -14.42 -4.04 -20.74
C ILE A 2 -15.61 -3.36 -21.43
N TYR A 3 -16.23 -2.39 -20.77
CA TYR A 3 -17.29 -1.58 -21.35
C TYR A 3 -16.65 -0.38 -22.06
N THR A 4 -16.82 -0.30 -23.36
CA THR A 4 -16.26 0.77 -24.22
C THR A 4 -17.28 1.88 -24.52
N SER A 5 -18.55 1.67 -24.16
CA SER A 5 -19.63 2.65 -24.31
C SER A 5 -20.70 2.41 -23.24
N ILE A 6 -21.39 3.47 -22.83
CA ILE A 6 -22.59 3.42 -22.01
C ILE A 6 -23.78 3.44 -22.97
N ASP A 7 -24.53 2.38 -23.02
CA ASP A 7 -25.79 2.30 -23.75
C ASP A 7 -26.98 2.19 -22.78
N SER A 8 -28.18 2.21 -23.29
CA SER A 8 -29.42 2.15 -22.51
C SER A 8 -29.65 0.80 -21.81
N SER A 9 -28.82 -0.21 -22.09
CA SER A 9 -28.89 -1.55 -21.49
C SER A 9 -27.96 -1.69 -20.27
N PHE A 10 -27.12 -0.68 -20.00
CA PHE A 10 -26.18 -0.73 -18.88
C PHE A 10 -26.91 -0.38 -17.56
N ASP A 11 -27.05 -1.36 -16.69
CA ASP A 11 -27.64 -1.18 -15.37
C ASP A 11 -26.54 -1.21 -14.29
N LEU A 12 -26.27 -0.06 -13.67
CA LEU A 12 -25.31 0.07 -12.58
C LEU A 12 -25.67 -0.81 -11.38
N ASN A 13 -26.96 -1.06 -11.14
CA ASN A 13 -27.40 -1.87 -9.99
C ASN A 13 -27.19 -3.37 -10.22
N ALA A 14 -26.97 -3.77 -11.47
CA ALA A 14 -26.63 -5.16 -11.81
C ALA A 14 -25.13 -5.47 -11.61
N LEU A 15 -24.30 -4.45 -11.33
CA LEU A 15 -22.89 -4.68 -11.04
C LEU A 15 -22.74 -5.26 -9.63
N PRO A 16 -21.78 -6.21 -9.43
CA PRO A 16 -21.45 -6.68 -8.10
C PRO A 16 -20.92 -5.52 -7.24
N SER A 17 -21.26 -5.53 -5.97
CA SER A 17 -20.67 -4.59 -5.02
C SER A 17 -19.16 -4.80 -4.95
N LEU A 18 -18.41 -3.70 -4.85
CA LEU A 18 -16.99 -3.81 -4.53
C LEU A 18 -16.81 -4.50 -3.18
N PRO A 19 -15.90 -5.48 -3.06
CA PRO A 19 -15.58 -6.08 -1.77
C PRO A 19 -15.14 -4.98 -0.80
N GLN A 20 -15.65 -5.06 0.43
CA GLN A 20 -15.18 -4.14 1.48
C GLN A 20 -13.80 -4.58 1.94
N ALA A 21 -12.83 -3.66 1.83
CA ALA A 21 -11.52 -3.88 2.44
C ALA A 21 -11.67 -3.90 3.97
N ASN A 22 -11.29 -5.01 4.59
CA ASN A 22 -11.32 -5.18 6.04
C ASN A 22 -9.93 -5.43 6.64
N VAL A 23 -8.93 -5.65 5.82
CA VAL A 23 -7.52 -5.82 6.20
C VAL A 23 -6.75 -4.59 5.77
N ILE A 24 -6.02 -3.98 6.70
CA ILE A 24 -5.16 -2.82 6.46
C ILE A 24 -3.72 -3.19 6.80
N LEU A 25 -2.81 -3.01 5.87
CA LEU A 25 -1.38 -3.08 6.16
C LEU A 25 -0.88 -1.72 6.64
N MET A 26 -0.16 -1.73 7.74
CA MET A 26 0.61 -0.58 8.22
C MET A 26 2.07 -0.99 8.41
N VAL A 27 3.00 -0.14 8.03
CA VAL A 27 4.43 -0.33 8.32
C VAL A 27 4.84 0.61 9.44
N ARG A 28 5.57 0.09 10.44
CA ARG A 28 6.02 0.87 11.60
C ARG A 28 7.04 1.93 11.17
N PRO A 29 6.95 3.18 11.65
CA PRO A 29 7.84 4.28 11.22
C PRO A 29 9.22 4.25 11.90
N THR A 30 9.77 3.07 12.16
CA THR A 30 11.03 2.88 12.89
C THR A 30 12.20 3.59 12.19
N TYR A 31 12.21 3.52 10.84
CA TYR A 31 13.26 4.11 10.01
C TYR A 31 12.78 5.30 9.20
N PHE A 32 11.55 5.78 9.44
CA PHE A 32 11.00 6.90 8.70
C PHE A 32 11.85 8.15 8.88
N ASP A 33 12.32 8.71 7.77
CA ASP A 33 13.03 9.98 7.69
C ASP A 33 12.91 10.55 6.27
N VAL A 34 13.31 11.81 6.08
CA VAL A 34 13.53 12.37 4.75
C VAL A 34 15.02 12.27 4.43
N GLU A 35 15.42 11.21 3.72
CA GLU A 35 16.82 10.92 3.40
C GLU A 35 17.22 11.37 1.99
N TYR A 36 16.25 11.67 1.15
CA TYR A 36 16.41 12.10 -0.24
C TYR A 36 15.26 13.02 -0.66
N VAL A 37 15.38 13.64 -1.82
CA VAL A 37 14.35 14.54 -2.37
C VAL A 37 13.85 13.98 -3.70
N ILE A 38 12.61 13.51 -3.75
CA ILE A 38 11.92 13.02 -4.96
C ILE A 38 10.69 13.86 -5.34
N ASN A 39 10.36 14.86 -4.51
CA ASN A 39 9.30 15.81 -4.80
C ASN A 39 9.59 17.16 -4.08
N PRO A 40 8.99 18.29 -4.52
CA PRO A 40 9.26 19.61 -3.96
C PRO A 40 8.95 19.75 -2.45
N HIS A 41 8.03 18.94 -1.90
CA HIS A 41 7.68 19.02 -0.48
C HIS A 41 8.77 18.46 0.45
N MET A 42 9.69 17.69 -0.09
CA MET A 42 10.83 17.13 0.66
C MET A 42 12.03 18.10 0.69
N GLU A 43 12.02 19.14 -0.14
CA GLU A 43 13.11 20.15 -0.17
C GLU A 43 13.25 20.84 1.18
N GLY A 44 14.48 20.88 1.71
CA GLY A 44 14.79 21.48 3.01
C GLY A 44 14.34 20.67 4.23
N GLN A 45 13.83 19.45 4.05
CA GLN A 45 13.34 18.58 5.12
C GLN A 45 14.29 17.40 5.42
N LEU A 46 15.45 17.31 4.77
CA LEU A 46 16.41 16.24 4.99
C LEU A 46 16.81 16.12 6.47
N GLY A 47 16.57 14.92 7.05
CA GLY A 47 16.89 14.61 8.44
C GLY A 47 16.06 15.38 9.49
N ASN A 48 14.95 16.01 9.09
CA ASN A 48 14.14 16.88 9.97
C ASN A 48 12.89 16.20 10.54
N VAL A 49 12.76 14.88 10.42
CA VAL A 49 11.60 14.17 10.95
C VAL A 49 11.69 14.08 12.48
N ASP A 50 10.67 14.58 13.17
CA ASP A 50 10.46 14.26 14.60
C ASP A 50 9.96 12.81 14.72
N LYS A 51 10.87 11.89 14.98
CA LYS A 51 10.57 10.45 15.06
C LYS A 51 9.62 10.11 16.20
N GLY A 52 9.66 10.87 17.30
CA GLY A 52 8.73 10.69 18.43
C GLY A 52 7.30 11.07 18.04
N LEU A 53 7.15 12.21 17.36
CA LEU A 53 5.86 12.65 16.84
C LEU A 53 5.34 11.70 15.76
N ALA A 54 6.18 11.29 14.81
CA ALA A 54 5.81 10.34 13.76
C ALA A 54 5.29 9.02 14.35
N MET A 55 5.99 8.46 15.35
CA MET A 55 5.55 7.23 16.01
C MET A 55 4.22 7.43 16.75
N SER A 56 4.03 8.56 17.45
CA SER A 56 2.78 8.83 18.17
C SER A 56 1.58 9.01 17.24
N GLN A 57 1.77 9.68 16.10
CA GLN A 57 0.74 9.84 15.06
C GLN A 57 0.40 8.51 14.39
N TRP A 58 1.41 7.71 14.09
CA TRP A 58 1.24 6.36 13.55
C TRP A 58 0.43 5.48 14.53
N GLN A 59 0.76 5.50 15.80
CA GLN A 59 0.03 4.73 16.83
C GLN A 59 -1.42 5.19 16.94
N ALA A 60 -1.67 6.50 16.93
CA ALA A 60 -3.02 7.04 16.97
C ALA A 60 -3.86 6.59 15.76
N MET A 61 -3.26 6.55 14.56
CA MET A 61 -3.91 6.04 13.36
C MET A 61 -4.20 4.54 13.48
N HIS A 62 -3.22 3.74 13.90
CA HIS A 62 -3.39 2.30 14.16
C HIS A 62 -4.59 2.05 15.09
N ASP A 63 -4.61 2.72 16.25
CA ASP A 63 -5.65 2.52 17.25
C ASP A 63 -7.04 2.95 16.75
N ALA A 64 -7.09 4.00 15.93
CA ALA A 64 -8.34 4.44 15.29
C ALA A 64 -8.88 3.39 14.30
N LEU A 65 -8.02 2.78 13.49
CA LEU A 65 -8.39 1.73 12.54
C LEU A 65 -8.86 0.46 13.27
N VAL A 66 -8.16 0.02 14.31
CA VAL A 66 -8.56 -1.11 15.16
C VAL A 66 -9.92 -0.83 15.83
N LYS A 67 -10.12 0.39 16.37
CA LYS A 67 -11.38 0.81 16.96
C LYS A 67 -12.53 0.83 15.94
N ALA A 68 -12.24 1.09 14.67
CA ALA A 68 -13.21 1.02 13.58
C ALA A 68 -13.57 -0.42 13.17
N GLY A 69 -12.95 -1.44 13.78
CA GLY A 69 -13.22 -2.85 13.52
C GLY A 69 -12.43 -3.43 12.34
N LEU A 70 -11.38 -2.76 11.88
CA LEU A 70 -10.51 -3.25 10.81
C LEU A 70 -9.44 -4.20 11.37
N ASP A 71 -9.08 -5.20 10.58
CA ASP A 71 -7.93 -6.09 10.85
C ASP A 71 -6.65 -5.37 10.42
N VAL A 72 -5.96 -4.75 11.39
CA VAL A 72 -4.73 -4.00 11.14
C VAL A 72 -3.52 -4.93 11.29
N GLN A 73 -2.85 -5.16 10.19
CA GLN A 73 -1.60 -5.94 10.11
C GLN A 73 -0.41 -5.00 10.13
N VAL A 74 0.55 -5.27 11.01
CA VAL A 74 1.74 -4.43 11.16
C VAL A 74 2.96 -5.16 10.63
N LEU A 75 3.68 -4.51 9.72
CA LEU A 75 5.00 -4.91 9.26
C LEU A 75 6.04 -3.98 9.87
N GLU A 76 7.18 -4.51 10.26
CA GLU A 76 8.28 -3.66 10.76
C GLU A 76 8.93 -2.90 9.60
N GLY A 77 9.34 -1.65 9.88
CA GLY A 77 10.14 -0.88 8.94
C GLY A 77 11.49 -1.56 8.67
N VAL A 78 12.05 -1.28 7.51
CA VAL A 78 13.35 -1.83 7.09
C VAL A 78 14.36 -0.69 7.01
N GLU A 79 15.56 -0.90 7.54
CA GLU A 79 16.67 0.06 7.47
C GLU A 79 17.01 0.37 6.01
N GLY A 80 17.16 1.64 5.68
CA GLY A 80 17.41 2.11 4.32
C GLY A 80 16.16 2.25 3.43
N LEU A 81 14.95 1.93 3.96
CA LEU A 81 13.68 2.09 3.26
C LEU A 81 12.73 3.03 4.04
N PRO A 82 13.08 4.32 4.16
CA PRO A 82 12.35 5.26 5.02
C PRO A 82 10.90 5.47 4.58
N ASP A 83 10.61 5.43 3.28
CA ASP A 83 9.28 5.66 2.71
C ASP A 83 8.36 4.42 2.80
N MET A 84 8.87 3.27 3.23
CA MET A 84 8.07 2.06 3.38
C MET A 84 6.88 2.26 4.34
N VAL A 85 6.98 3.21 5.28
CA VAL A 85 5.92 3.58 6.22
C VAL A 85 4.61 3.98 5.54
N PHE A 86 4.66 4.49 4.31
CA PHE A 86 3.47 4.97 3.61
C PHE A 86 2.56 3.84 3.12
N CYS A 87 3.05 2.61 2.98
CA CYS A 87 2.29 1.44 2.48
C CYS A 87 1.51 1.75 1.19
N ALA A 88 2.06 2.62 0.34
CA ALA A 88 1.39 3.13 -0.83
C ALA A 88 2.25 2.97 -2.08
N ASN A 89 1.62 2.57 -3.18
CA ASN A 89 2.23 2.40 -4.50
C ASN A 89 3.08 1.14 -4.70
N GLN A 90 3.34 0.30 -3.68
CA GLN A 90 4.10 -0.95 -3.85
C GLN A 90 3.27 -2.05 -4.48
N SER A 91 1.96 -2.06 -4.21
CA SER A 91 1.05 -3.07 -4.73
C SER A 91 -0.36 -2.55 -4.96
N LEU A 92 -1.10 -3.23 -5.84
CA LEU A 92 -2.54 -3.06 -6.04
C LEU A 92 -3.23 -4.40 -5.76
N PRO A 93 -3.81 -4.61 -4.57
CA PRO A 93 -4.56 -5.82 -4.26
C PRO A 93 -5.91 -5.83 -4.99
N TYR A 94 -6.34 -7.00 -5.42
CA TYR A 94 -7.64 -7.21 -6.07
C TYR A 94 -8.13 -8.65 -5.86
N LEU A 95 -9.41 -8.90 -6.12
CA LEU A 95 -9.99 -10.23 -6.19
C LEU A 95 -10.22 -10.62 -7.65
N THR A 96 -9.94 -11.86 -7.99
CA THR A 96 -10.31 -12.43 -9.29
C THR A 96 -11.83 -12.67 -9.37
N HIS A 97 -12.31 -13.14 -10.52
CA HIS A 97 -13.72 -13.54 -10.67
C HIS A 97 -14.12 -14.75 -9.81
N GLU A 98 -13.14 -15.50 -9.32
CA GLU A 98 -13.32 -16.66 -8.44
C GLU A 98 -13.12 -16.29 -6.96
N ASP A 99 -13.08 -14.98 -6.66
CA ASP A 99 -12.81 -14.39 -5.34
C ASP A 99 -11.41 -14.73 -4.77
N ASP A 100 -10.47 -15.16 -5.62
CA ASP A 100 -9.10 -15.42 -5.21
C ASP A 100 -8.32 -14.11 -5.02
N PRO A 101 -7.65 -13.93 -3.88
CA PRO A 101 -6.88 -12.71 -3.61
C PRO A 101 -5.55 -12.68 -4.38
N HIS A 102 -5.34 -11.59 -5.09
CA HIS A 102 -4.13 -11.31 -5.86
C HIS A 102 -3.63 -9.90 -5.57
N ALA A 103 -2.35 -9.65 -5.83
CA ALA A 103 -1.76 -8.32 -5.79
C ALA A 103 -0.85 -8.10 -7.00
N ILE A 104 -1.11 -7.02 -7.75
CA ILE A 104 -0.20 -6.57 -8.81
C ILE A 104 0.90 -5.78 -8.13
N MET A 105 2.15 -6.22 -8.31
CA MET A 105 3.33 -5.54 -7.76
C MET A 105 3.79 -4.44 -8.69
N SER A 106 4.21 -3.32 -8.13
CA SER A 106 4.64 -2.17 -8.91
C SER A 106 6.10 -2.25 -9.34
N HIS A 107 6.42 -1.52 -10.42
CA HIS A 107 7.78 -1.11 -10.75
C HIS A 107 7.94 0.34 -10.30
N MET A 108 8.56 0.54 -9.13
CA MET A 108 8.73 1.88 -8.56
C MET A 108 9.66 2.71 -9.44
N HIS A 109 9.20 3.91 -9.84
CA HIS A 109 10.02 4.84 -10.62
C HIS A 109 11.26 5.30 -9.85
N SER A 110 11.13 5.56 -8.56
CA SER A 110 12.25 5.93 -7.70
C SER A 110 13.03 4.68 -7.27
N HIS A 111 14.32 4.62 -7.60
CA HIS A 111 15.21 3.55 -7.16
C HIS A 111 15.35 3.49 -5.62
N HIS A 112 15.13 4.62 -4.91
CA HIS A 112 15.14 4.66 -3.45
C HIS A 112 14.01 3.83 -2.82
N ARG A 113 12.94 3.56 -3.59
CA ARG A 113 11.76 2.83 -3.10
C ARG A 113 11.61 1.44 -3.74
N ALA A 114 12.48 1.10 -4.69
CA ALA A 114 12.34 -0.14 -5.46
C ALA A 114 12.33 -1.39 -4.57
N ASP A 115 13.21 -1.44 -3.57
CA ASP A 115 13.34 -2.59 -2.68
C ASP A 115 12.16 -2.75 -1.70
N GLU A 116 11.35 -1.71 -1.47
CA GLU A 116 10.13 -1.79 -0.66
C GLU A 116 9.17 -2.85 -1.21
N VAL A 117 9.11 -2.98 -2.55
CA VAL A 117 8.18 -3.87 -3.27
C VAL A 117 8.37 -5.33 -2.85
N ASN A 118 9.62 -5.78 -2.69
CA ASN A 118 9.94 -7.14 -2.29
C ASN A 118 9.39 -7.48 -0.89
N HIS A 119 9.47 -6.55 0.06
CA HIS A 119 8.97 -6.75 1.42
C HIS A 119 7.44 -6.83 1.44
N ILE A 120 6.78 -6.01 0.64
CA ILE A 120 5.31 -6.03 0.51
C ILE A 120 4.84 -7.27 -0.24
N ALA A 121 5.57 -7.74 -1.27
CA ALA A 121 5.27 -8.99 -1.97
C ALA A 121 5.33 -10.18 -1.01
N GLN A 122 6.41 -10.31 -0.23
CA GLN A 122 6.56 -11.37 0.78
C GLN A 122 5.43 -11.33 1.82
N TRP A 123 4.99 -10.15 2.24
CA TRP A 123 3.86 -10.02 3.14
C TRP A 123 2.56 -10.55 2.50
N HIS A 124 2.27 -10.21 1.25
CA HIS A 124 1.11 -10.73 0.51
C HIS A 124 1.16 -12.27 0.41
N GLU A 125 2.30 -12.82 -0.03
CA GLU A 125 2.50 -14.26 -0.21
C GLU A 125 2.36 -15.04 1.11
N SER A 126 2.86 -14.48 2.22
CA SER A 126 2.71 -15.09 3.56
C SER A 126 1.25 -15.24 4.00
N ARG A 127 0.34 -14.50 3.36
CA ARG A 127 -1.11 -14.52 3.62
C ARG A 127 -1.91 -15.28 2.54
N GLY A 128 -1.21 -15.95 1.62
CA GLY A 128 -1.86 -16.70 0.54
C GLY A 128 -2.39 -15.81 -0.60
N VAL A 129 -1.96 -14.55 -0.66
CA VAL A 129 -2.27 -13.63 -1.77
C VAL A 129 -1.23 -13.84 -2.86
N ALA A 130 -1.66 -14.24 -4.06
CA ALA A 130 -0.75 -14.42 -5.19
C ALA A 130 -0.25 -13.07 -5.72
N THR A 131 1.06 -12.95 -5.95
CA THR A 131 1.68 -11.74 -6.49
C THR A 131 1.89 -11.85 -8.00
N ILE A 132 1.68 -10.76 -8.73
CA ILE A 132 1.84 -10.66 -10.17
C ILE A 132 2.72 -9.46 -10.49
N GLU A 133 3.79 -9.69 -11.22
CA GLU A 133 4.61 -8.61 -11.79
C GLU A 133 4.07 -8.24 -13.18
N LEU A 134 4.01 -6.93 -13.46
CA LEU A 134 3.69 -6.47 -14.81
C LEU A 134 4.90 -6.64 -15.73
N PRO A 135 4.67 -6.99 -17.01
CA PRO A 135 5.77 -7.06 -17.99
C PRO A 135 6.48 -5.69 -18.06
N GLN A 136 7.80 -5.71 -18.09
CA GLN A 136 8.60 -4.52 -18.46
C GLN A 136 8.58 -4.39 -19.98
N GLU A 137 8.24 -3.20 -20.47
CA GLU A 137 8.37 -2.88 -21.90
C GLU A 137 9.82 -2.62 -22.29
#